data_01c0abb2ae1a5a19b1348248cb33c07d
#
_entry.id   01c0abb2ae1a5a19b1348248cb33c07d
#
_cell.length_a   1.000
_cell.length_b   1.000
_cell.length_c   1.000
_cell.angle_alpha   90.00
_cell.angle_beta   90.00
_cell.angle_gamma   90.00
#
_symmetry.space_group_name_H-M   'P 1'
#
loop_
_entity.id
_entity.type
_entity.pdbx_description
1 polymer ?
#
loop_
_entity_poly.entity_id
_entity_poly.type
_entity_poly.pdbx_seq_one_letter_code
_entity_poly.pdbx_strand_id
1 'polypeptide(L)'
;VRADPNSQGEGKAMLYAQENQILIQLGTLRGKTIEEIDIGYANSKDLKADGGDFKGTLNSIRIENVAPLNYSNESLVDYAYILRGTNNFGGAFFSRGLTGPMVAVPHGFNFWAPENDTGNTMFDYNAGYIRGFRCSHEPSIWVGDRSVWRFMPGVNTSANGRAIYDQENVTAKPYYFSVQFNQSASNPASGVRTELSPTDHGMIARITYPENAQTPYINISDVSDLAFDTATQSFTGYNKAASNQMPKMYIYGTFDQAFTVNGTRAVFGQGQQTVVMRAATSFISAEQAKKNFELELSGEFDAVKA
;
A
#
# COMPACT_ATOMS: atom_id res chain seq x y z
N VAL A 1 -27.33 5.08 -5.87
CA VAL A 1 -26.51 3.89 -6.15
C VAL A 1 -27.31 2.68 -5.71
N ARG A 2 -27.53 1.77 -6.62
CA ARG A 2 -28.27 0.54 -6.34
C ARG A 2 -27.24 -0.57 -6.15
N ALA A 3 -27.12 -1.10 -4.95
CA ALA A 3 -26.40 -2.33 -4.73
C ALA A 3 -27.23 -3.50 -5.29
N ASP A 4 -26.68 -4.25 -6.21
CA ASP A 4 -27.34 -5.47 -6.71
C ASP A 4 -26.94 -6.65 -5.81
N PRO A 5 -27.87 -7.19 -5.00
CA PRO A 5 -27.56 -8.30 -4.11
C PRO A 5 -27.21 -9.59 -4.85
N ASN A 6 -27.49 -9.66 -6.15
CA ASN A 6 -27.25 -10.86 -6.93
C ASN A 6 -25.90 -10.87 -7.65
N SER A 7 -25.19 -9.73 -7.71
CA SER A 7 -23.93 -9.64 -8.45
C SER A 7 -22.77 -10.40 -7.80
N GLN A 8 -22.83 -10.66 -6.50
CA GLN A 8 -21.76 -11.37 -5.77
C GLN A 8 -22.27 -12.31 -4.65
N GLY A 9 -23.51 -12.75 -4.74
CA GLY A 9 -24.15 -13.59 -3.74
C GLY A 9 -24.79 -12.79 -2.59
N GLU A 10 -25.72 -13.42 -1.90
CA GLU A 10 -26.45 -12.81 -0.78
C GLU A 10 -25.48 -12.30 0.30
N GLY A 11 -25.66 -11.08 0.75
CA GLY A 11 -24.87 -10.46 1.81
C GLY A 11 -23.59 -9.74 1.36
N LYS A 12 -23.23 -9.75 0.07
CA LYS A 12 -22.03 -9.05 -0.43
C LYS A 12 -22.31 -7.71 -1.11
N ALA A 13 -23.54 -7.27 -1.13
CA ALA A 13 -23.98 -6.10 -1.86
C ALA A 13 -23.48 -4.76 -1.28
N MET A 14 -23.07 -4.74 -0.01
CA MET A 14 -22.47 -3.58 0.64
C MET A 14 -21.26 -4.00 1.45
N LEU A 15 -20.24 -3.19 1.41
CA LEU A 15 -19.05 -3.38 2.25
C LEU A 15 -19.38 -2.83 3.64
N TYR A 16 -19.50 -3.73 4.61
CA TYR A 16 -19.68 -3.36 6.01
C TYR A 16 -18.44 -2.69 6.57
N ALA A 17 -18.64 -1.79 7.50
CA ALA A 17 -17.58 -1.09 8.26
C ALA A 17 -16.55 -0.35 7.39
N GLN A 18 -16.96 0.16 6.21
CA GLN A 18 -16.16 1.14 5.49
C GLN A 18 -17.01 2.36 5.12
N GLU A 19 -16.32 3.48 5.02
CA GLU A 19 -16.93 4.68 4.48
C GLU A 19 -17.19 4.48 2.99
N ASN A 20 -18.44 4.72 2.60
CA ASN A 20 -18.85 4.69 1.21
C ASN A 20 -19.20 6.12 0.79
N GLN A 21 -18.51 6.63 -0.17
CA GLN A 21 -18.84 7.90 -0.78
C GLN A 21 -19.76 7.69 -1.99
N ILE A 22 -20.91 8.34 -1.98
CA ILE A 22 -21.83 8.37 -3.11
C ILE A 22 -21.80 9.76 -3.71
N LEU A 23 -21.39 9.86 -4.97
CA LEU A 23 -21.42 11.10 -5.72
C LEU A 23 -22.62 11.12 -6.65
N ILE A 24 -23.50 12.10 -6.49
CA ILE A 24 -24.66 12.31 -7.36
C ILE A 24 -24.44 13.61 -8.13
N GLN A 25 -24.40 13.50 -9.45
CA GLN A 25 -24.27 14.69 -10.32
C GLN A 25 -25.61 15.39 -10.45
N LEU A 26 -25.71 16.60 -9.93
CA LEU A 26 -26.91 17.44 -9.96
C LEU A 26 -26.91 18.42 -11.17
N GLY A 27 -26.08 18.20 -12.18
CA GLY A 27 -25.94 19.10 -13.32
C GLY A 27 -27.23 19.40 -14.08
N THR A 28 -28.14 18.41 -14.11
CA THR A 28 -29.49 18.57 -14.71
C THR A 28 -30.41 19.49 -13.89
N LEU A 29 -30.07 19.74 -12.63
CA LEU A 29 -30.81 20.60 -11.72
C LEU A 29 -30.20 22.02 -11.61
N ARG A 30 -29.23 22.33 -12.46
CA ARG A 30 -28.56 23.64 -12.44
C ARG A 30 -29.58 24.79 -12.52
N GLY A 31 -29.45 25.74 -11.59
CA GLY A 31 -30.37 26.89 -11.50
C GLY A 31 -31.69 26.60 -10.79
N LYS A 32 -31.87 25.41 -10.25
CA LYS A 32 -33.01 25.05 -9.39
C LYS A 32 -32.65 25.27 -7.93
N THR A 33 -33.67 25.56 -7.13
CA THR A 33 -33.55 25.61 -5.67
C THR A 33 -33.80 24.22 -5.12
N ILE A 34 -32.96 23.77 -4.19
CA ILE A 34 -33.19 22.54 -3.45
C ILE A 34 -34.09 22.86 -2.29
N GLU A 35 -35.31 22.29 -2.28
CA GLU A 35 -36.27 22.49 -1.20
C GLU A 35 -36.16 21.39 -0.13
N GLU A 36 -35.80 20.17 -0.54
CA GLU A 36 -35.76 19.02 0.35
C GLU A 36 -34.75 17.99 -0.16
N ILE A 37 -34.13 17.27 0.74
CA ILE A 37 -33.27 16.12 0.46
C ILE A 37 -33.80 14.93 1.23
N ASP A 38 -34.41 13.98 0.52
CA ASP A 38 -34.86 12.72 1.07
C ASP A 38 -33.79 11.64 0.99
N ILE A 39 -33.50 11.02 2.11
CA ILE A 39 -32.62 9.88 2.18
C ILE A 39 -33.44 8.66 2.55
N GLY A 40 -33.62 7.78 1.59
CA GLY A 40 -34.36 6.56 1.76
C GLY A 40 -33.51 5.32 1.56
N TYR A 41 -33.82 4.27 2.29
CA TYR A 41 -33.34 2.93 2.02
C TYR A 41 -34.50 2.10 1.45
N ALA A 42 -34.29 1.52 0.28
CA ALA A 42 -35.22 0.59 -0.31
C ALA A 42 -34.55 -0.76 -0.57
N ASN A 43 -35.09 -1.80 0.00
CA ASN A 43 -34.69 -3.16 -0.33
C ASN A 43 -35.48 -3.63 -1.55
N SER A 44 -34.81 -4.17 -2.55
CA SER A 44 -35.45 -4.66 -3.78
C SER A 44 -36.16 -6.02 -3.62
N LYS A 45 -35.91 -6.73 -2.54
CA LYS A 45 -36.63 -7.95 -2.18
C LYS A 45 -37.83 -7.59 -1.29
N ASP A 46 -38.93 -8.26 -1.49
CA ASP A 46 -40.15 -8.06 -0.75
C ASP A 46 -39.86 -8.17 0.76
N LEU A 47 -39.90 -7.04 1.45
CA LEU A 47 -39.54 -6.91 2.88
C LEU A 47 -40.50 -7.62 3.81
N LYS A 48 -41.56 -8.29 3.29
CA LYS A 48 -42.59 -8.93 4.09
C LYS A 48 -42.12 -10.15 4.87
N ALA A 49 -40.95 -10.71 4.55
CA ALA A 49 -40.55 -11.96 5.18
C ALA A 49 -39.74 -11.80 6.45
N ASP A 50 -38.84 -10.80 6.58
CA ASP A 50 -37.81 -10.86 7.60
C ASP A 50 -37.63 -9.62 8.49
N GLY A 51 -38.43 -8.56 8.36
CA GLY A 51 -38.39 -7.40 9.25
C GLY A 51 -36.98 -6.85 9.51
N GLY A 52 -36.08 -6.97 8.53
CA GLY A 52 -34.69 -6.64 8.70
C GLY A 52 -34.45 -5.16 8.92
N ASP A 53 -33.95 -4.81 10.08
CA ASP A 53 -33.56 -3.45 10.41
C ASP A 53 -32.30 -3.07 9.58
N PHE A 54 -32.37 -1.96 8.87
CA PHE A 54 -31.21 -1.31 8.32
C PHE A 54 -30.55 -0.48 9.41
N LYS A 55 -29.26 -0.74 9.65
CA LYS A 55 -28.42 0.10 10.51
C LYS A 55 -27.26 0.65 9.68
N GLY A 56 -27.18 1.95 9.61
CA GLY A 56 -26.10 2.64 8.94
C GLY A 56 -25.84 3.99 9.59
N THR A 57 -24.65 4.53 9.37
CA THR A 57 -24.30 5.88 9.82
C THR A 57 -24.13 6.74 8.58
N LEU A 58 -24.82 7.87 8.57
CA LEU A 58 -24.61 8.91 7.58
C LEU A 58 -23.64 9.94 8.17
N ASN A 59 -22.40 9.95 7.69
CA ASN A 59 -21.37 10.81 8.26
C ASN A 59 -21.49 12.26 7.77
N SER A 60 -21.78 12.45 6.49
CA SER A 60 -21.97 13.81 5.94
C SER A 60 -22.78 13.80 4.66
N ILE A 61 -23.50 14.90 4.44
CA ILE A 61 -24.06 15.28 3.13
C ILE A 61 -23.41 16.59 2.76
N ARG A 62 -22.83 16.67 1.56
CA ARG A 62 -22.28 17.89 1.02
C ARG A 62 -22.92 18.19 -0.32
N ILE A 63 -23.32 19.42 -0.53
CA ILE A 63 -23.69 19.95 -1.84
C ILE A 63 -22.63 20.96 -2.18
N GLU A 64 -21.87 20.66 -3.21
CA GLU A 64 -20.74 21.47 -3.60
C GLU A 64 -20.90 21.93 -5.06
N ASN A 65 -20.51 23.17 -5.33
CA ASN A 65 -20.34 23.61 -6.69
C ASN A 65 -18.93 23.25 -7.13
N VAL A 66 -18.75 22.00 -7.47
CA VAL A 66 -17.47 21.54 -8.03
C VAL A 66 -17.39 21.89 -9.50
N ALA A 67 -16.24 22.41 -9.92
CA ALA A 67 -15.92 22.46 -11.33
C ALA A 67 -16.09 21.04 -11.93
N PRO A 68 -16.63 20.92 -13.15
CA PRO A 68 -16.71 19.62 -13.79
C PRO A 68 -15.35 18.94 -13.72
N LEU A 69 -15.34 17.69 -13.23
CA LEU A 69 -14.13 16.89 -13.21
C LEU A 69 -13.60 16.85 -14.64
N ASN A 70 -12.47 17.48 -14.86
CA ASN A 70 -11.84 17.49 -16.16
C ASN A 70 -11.00 16.21 -16.28
N TYR A 71 -11.61 15.16 -16.75
CA TYR A 71 -10.97 13.86 -16.97
C TYR A 71 -9.96 13.86 -18.13
N SER A 72 -9.81 14.97 -18.84
CA SER A 72 -8.93 15.06 -20.03
C SER A 72 -7.43 14.91 -19.69
N ASN A 73 -7.05 15.09 -18.42
CA ASN A 73 -5.66 15.04 -17.96
C ASN A 73 -5.36 13.81 -17.06
N GLU A 74 -6.34 12.94 -16.83
CA GLU A 74 -6.16 11.75 -16.00
C GLU A 74 -6.00 10.50 -16.88
N SER A 75 -5.03 9.67 -16.52
CA SER A 75 -4.89 8.36 -17.14
C SER A 75 -5.99 7.43 -16.65
N LEU A 76 -6.47 6.52 -17.49
CA LEU A 76 -7.47 5.52 -17.09
C LEU A 76 -6.99 4.66 -15.90
N VAL A 77 -5.70 4.45 -15.77
CA VAL A 77 -5.10 3.71 -14.65
C VAL A 77 -5.31 4.42 -13.30
N ASP A 78 -5.52 5.73 -13.29
CA ASP A 78 -5.78 6.50 -12.07
C ASP A 78 -7.12 6.17 -11.41
N TYR A 79 -8.05 5.59 -12.16
CA TYR A 79 -9.33 5.11 -11.64
C TYR A 79 -9.26 3.70 -11.04
N ALA A 80 -8.15 3.01 -11.18
CA ALA A 80 -7.94 1.71 -10.56
C ALA A 80 -7.58 1.90 -9.07
N TYR A 81 -8.57 1.68 -8.20
CA TYR A 81 -8.42 1.85 -6.76
C TYR A 81 -7.94 0.54 -6.11
N ILE A 82 -6.64 0.42 -5.89
CA ILE A 82 -6.01 -0.82 -5.41
C ILE A 82 -6.30 -1.16 -3.95
N LEU A 83 -6.81 -0.23 -3.15
CA LEU A 83 -7.27 -0.52 -1.79
C LEU A 83 -8.66 -1.17 -1.75
N ARG A 84 -9.37 -1.22 -2.87
CA ARG A 84 -10.69 -1.84 -2.94
C ARG A 84 -10.59 -3.34 -2.67
N GLY A 85 -11.41 -3.83 -1.75
CA GLY A 85 -11.42 -5.23 -1.36
C GLY A 85 -10.35 -5.63 -0.34
N THR A 86 -9.58 -4.68 0.19
CA THR A 86 -8.57 -4.96 1.22
C THR A 86 -9.12 -4.91 2.65
N ASN A 87 -10.40 -4.64 2.82
CA ASN A 87 -11.03 -4.67 4.14
C ASN A 87 -11.24 -6.12 4.58
N ASN A 88 -10.66 -6.46 5.72
CA ASN A 88 -10.76 -7.79 6.33
C ASN A 88 -11.75 -7.79 7.49
N PHE A 89 -13.04 -7.67 7.17
CA PHE A 89 -14.08 -7.63 8.20
C PHE A 89 -14.47 -9.04 8.67
N GLY A 90 -14.33 -9.27 9.97
CA GLY A 90 -15.11 -10.28 10.70
C GLY A 90 -14.75 -11.75 10.54
N GLY A 91 -13.58 -12.12 10.07
CA GLY A 91 -13.11 -13.51 10.14
C GLY A 91 -13.85 -14.56 9.30
N ALA A 92 -15.04 -14.30 8.80
CA ALA A 92 -15.73 -15.18 7.89
C ALA A 92 -15.09 -15.12 6.49
N PHE A 93 -14.91 -16.27 5.89
CA PHE A 93 -14.21 -16.44 4.63
C PHE A 93 -14.70 -15.51 3.51
N PHE A 94 -15.99 -15.37 3.35
CA PHE A 94 -16.61 -14.56 2.32
C PHE A 94 -16.73 -13.06 2.68
N SER A 95 -16.40 -12.67 3.90
CA SER A 95 -16.35 -11.27 4.32
C SER A 95 -14.98 -10.64 4.18
N ARG A 96 -13.96 -11.44 3.84
CA ARG A 96 -12.62 -10.96 3.53
C ARG A 96 -12.62 -10.47 2.09
N GLY A 97 -12.13 -9.28 1.85
CA GLY A 97 -11.98 -8.78 0.48
C GLY A 97 -11.04 -9.63 -0.35
N LEU A 98 -10.07 -10.30 0.29
CA LEU A 98 -9.10 -11.23 -0.31
C LEU A 98 -8.24 -10.58 -1.40
N THR A 99 -8.04 -9.29 -1.32
CA THR A 99 -7.18 -8.54 -2.22
C THR A 99 -6.08 -7.83 -1.44
N GLY A 100 -4.94 -7.61 -2.06
CA GLY A 100 -3.88 -6.78 -1.54
C GLY A 100 -3.71 -5.51 -2.37
N PRO A 101 -3.21 -4.42 -1.77
CA PRO A 101 -2.97 -3.16 -2.45
C PRO A 101 -1.68 -3.23 -3.28
N MET A 102 -1.68 -4.04 -4.33
CA MET A 102 -0.51 -4.32 -5.14
C MET A 102 -0.13 -3.13 -6.01
N VAL A 103 1.12 -2.72 -5.90
CA VAL A 103 1.78 -1.76 -6.77
C VAL A 103 2.72 -2.54 -7.68
N ALA A 104 2.44 -2.54 -8.98
CA ALA A 104 3.19 -3.31 -9.96
C ALA A 104 3.02 -2.73 -11.37
N VAL A 105 3.95 -2.98 -12.24
CA VAL A 105 3.76 -2.77 -13.68
C VAL A 105 2.90 -3.92 -14.25
N PRO A 106 2.19 -3.72 -15.37
CA PRO A 106 1.44 -4.79 -16.02
C PRO A 106 2.35 -5.96 -16.36
N HIS A 107 1.98 -7.17 -15.88
CA HIS A 107 2.77 -8.39 -16.06
C HIS A 107 4.19 -8.34 -15.46
N GLY A 108 4.42 -7.45 -14.48
CA GLY A 108 5.70 -7.36 -13.79
C GLY A 108 6.08 -8.63 -13.04
N PHE A 109 7.37 -8.83 -12.88
CA PHE A 109 7.92 -9.96 -12.15
C PHE A 109 7.59 -9.89 -10.64
N ASN A 110 7.56 -8.69 -10.07
CA ASN A 110 7.29 -8.45 -8.66
C ASN A 110 6.06 -7.58 -8.43
N PHE A 111 5.48 -7.79 -7.24
CA PHE A 111 4.43 -6.98 -6.64
C PHE A 111 4.95 -6.37 -5.35
N TRP A 112 4.63 -5.10 -5.15
CA TRP A 112 4.99 -4.36 -3.95
C TRP A 112 3.74 -3.90 -3.23
N ALA A 113 3.69 -4.05 -1.92
CA ALA A 113 2.51 -3.68 -1.16
C ALA A 113 2.85 -3.24 0.26
N PRO A 114 2.11 -2.29 0.85
CA PRO A 114 2.11 -2.13 2.29
C PRO A 114 1.58 -3.40 2.96
N GLU A 115 2.08 -3.71 4.13
CA GLU A 115 1.70 -4.89 4.91
C GLU A 115 1.37 -4.54 6.35
N ASN A 116 0.41 -5.24 6.92
CA ASN A 116 0.13 -5.21 8.35
C ASN A 116 -0.15 -6.63 8.89
N ASP A 117 -0.42 -6.76 10.21
CA ASP A 117 -0.50 -8.05 10.93
C ASP A 117 -1.85 -8.75 10.78
N THR A 118 -2.35 -8.93 9.60
CA THR A 118 -3.72 -9.42 9.43
C THR A 118 -3.85 -10.92 9.14
N GLY A 119 -2.87 -11.70 9.52
CA GLY A 119 -2.90 -13.15 9.34
C GLY A 119 -2.77 -13.56 7.88
N ASN A 120 -3.78 -14.23 7.31
CA ASN A 120 -3.74 -14.73 5.94
C ASN A 120 -3.89 -13.66 4.86
N THR A 121 -4.25 -12.43 5.23
CA THR A 121 -4.31 -11.30 4.30
C THR A 121 -3.11 -10.41 4.55
N MET A 122 -2.42 -9.98 3.50
CA MET A 122 -1.23 -9.15 3.69
C MET A 122 -1.57 -7.75 4.23
N PHE A 123 -2.78 -7.27 3.97
CA PHE A 123 -3.21 -5.94 4.33
C PHE A 123 -4.69 -5.91 4.70
N ASP A 124 -5.00 -5.16 5.76
CA ASP A 124 -6.35 -4.81 6.17
C ASP A 124 -6.48 -3.30 6.23
N TYR A 125 -7.38 -2.77 5.42
CA TYR A 125 -7.66 -1.34 5.32
C TYR A 125 -7.96 -0.69 6.67
N ASN A 126 -8.70 -1.40 7.54
CA ASN A 126 -9.12 -0.87 8.84
C ASN A 126 -8.07 -0.97 9.95
N ALA A 127 -6.94 -1.59 9.70
CA ALA A 127 -5.92 -1.76 10.73
C ALA A 127 -5.25 -0.45 11.15
N GLY A 128 -5.17 0.55 10.26
CA GLY A 128 -4.63 1.88 10.57
C GLY A 128 -3.12 1.93 10.82
N TYR A 129 -2.39 0.87 10.48
CA TYR A 129 -0.93 0.82 10.60
C TYR A 129 -0.29 0.01 9.47
N ILE A 130 1.00 0.24 9.26
CA ILE A 130 1.87 -0.52 8.35
C ILE A 130 3.05 -1.06 9.16
N ARG A 131 3.47 -2.31 8.90
CA ARG A 131 4.67 -2.95 9.48
C ARG A 131 5.85 -2.93 8.52
N GLY A 132 5.60 -2.84 7.24
CA GLY A 132 6.60 -2.85 6.20
C GLY A 132 5.99 -2.75 4.82
N PHE A 133 6.86 -2.59 3.87
CA PHE A 133 6.54 -2.69 2.45
C PHE A 133 7.10 -4.02 1.96
N ARG A 134 6.22 -4.87 1.51
CA ARG A 134 6.52 -6.23 1.08
C ARG A 134 6.83 -6.26 -0.40
N CYS A 135 7.88 -7.02 -0.76
CA CYS A 135 8.04 -7.55 -2.09
C CYS A 135 7.45 -8.96 -2.15
N SER A 136 6.78 -9.29 -3.21
CA SER A 136 6.29 -10.63 -3.51
C SER A 136 6.36 -10.90 -5.00
N HIS A 137 6.67 -12.14 -5.38
CA HIS A 137 6.60 -12.57 -6.77
C HIS A 137 5.21 -13.13 -7.13
N GLU A 138 4.61 -13.88 -6.21
CA GLU A 138 3.32 -14.52 -6.41
C GLU A 138 2.48 -14.36 -5.14
N PRO A 139 1.85 -13.19 -4.96
CA PRO A 139 1.03 -12.93 -3.79
C PRO A 139 -0.24 -13.78 -3.86
N SER A 140 -0.38 -14.72 -2.92
CA SER A 140 -1.56 -15.56 -2.82
C SER A 140 -1.90 -15.85 -1.37
N ILE A 141 -3.11 -15.53 -0.99
CA ILE A 141 -3.62 -15.81 0.36
C ILE A 141 -4.01 -17.27 0.55
N TRP A 142 -4.15 -18.06 -0.53
CA TRP A 142 -4.60 -19.46 -0.49
C TRP A 142 -3.47 -20.44 -0.38
N VAL A 143 -2.40 -20.21 -1.12
CA VAL A 143 -1.25 -21.11 -1.22
C VAL A 143 0.00 -20.54 -0.56
N GLY A 144 -0.16 -19.44 0.13
CA GLY A 144 0.96 -18.68 0.69
C GLY A 144 1.55 -17.72 -0.33
N ASP A 145 2.30 -16.76 0.19
CA ASP A 145 2.98 -15.76 -0.59
C ASP A 145 4.41 -16.20 -0.83
N ARG A 146 4.88 -16.15 -2.06
CA ARG A 146 6.20 -16.65 -2.45
C ARG A 146 7.21 -15.54 -2.53
N SER A 147 8.40 -15.85 -2.00
CA SER A 147 9.59 -15.01 -2.14
C SER A 147 9.46 -13.63 -1.49
N VAL A 148 8.93 -13.61 -0.27
CA VAL A 148 8.69 -12.38 0.49
C VAL A 148 9.97 -11.88 1.16
N TRP A 149 10.21 -10.61 1.02
CA TRP A 149 11.07 -9.81 1.88
C TRP A 149 10.45 -8.42 2.08
N ARG A 150 10.95 -7.66 3.05
CA ARG A 150 10.35 -6.39 3.45
C ARG A 150 11.39 -5.33 3.69
N PHE A 151 10.98 -4.08 3.49
CA PHE A 151 11.67 -2.94 4.05
C PHE A 151 10.70 -2.08 4.89
N MET A 152 11.22 -1.39 5.88
CA MET A 152 10.45 -0.46 6.70
C MET A 152 11.31 0.71 7.14
N PRO A 153 10.99 1.94 6.72
CA PRO A 153 11.65 3.15 7.22
C PRO A 153 11.19 3.47 8.65
N GLY A 154 12.04 4.10 9.41
CA GLY A 154 11.71 4.52 10.76
C GLY A 154 12.67 5.54 11.33
N VAL A 155 12.29 6.11 12.48
CA VAL A 155 13.04 7.12 13.24
C VAL A 155 13.18 6.75 14.73
N ASN A 156 12.41 5.76 15.17
CA ASN A 156 12.38 5.33 16.58
C ASN A 156 12.59 3.83 16.68
N THR A 157 13.72 3.43 17.22
CA THR A 157 14.11 2.03 17.34
C THR A 157 13.43 1.29 18.50
N SER A 158 12.81 2.02 19.45
CA SER A 158 12.17 1.46 20.63
C SER A 158 10.72 1.07 20.43
N ALA A 159 10.12 1.43 19.30
CA ALA A 159 8.70 1.18 19.04
C ALA A 159 8.45 -0.25 18.51
N ASN A 160 7.21 -0.70 18.64
CA ASN A 160 6.77 -2.07 18.40
C ASN A 160 6.58 -2.47 16.92
N GLY A 161 7.11 -1.71 16.00
CA GLY A 161 7.10 -2.03 14.56
C GLY A 161 5.79 -1.74 13.80
N ARG A 162 4.78 -1.14 14.47
CA ARG A 162 3.51 -0.73 13.83
C ARG A 162 3.50 0.77 13.60
N ALA A 163 3.72 1.20 12.39
CA ALA A 163 3.69 2.61 12.01
C ALA A 163 2.25 3.04 11.70
N ILE A 164 1.74 3.92 12.53
CA ILE A 164 0.35 4.41 12.48
C ILE A 164 0.23 5.52 11.43
N TYR A 165 -0.85 5.48 10.67
CA TYR A 165 -1.20 6.48 9.68
C TYR A 165 -2.71 6.71 9.63
N ASP A 166 -3.14 7.85 9.13
CA ASP A 166 -4.53 8.11 8.79
C ASP A 166 -4.78 7.80 7.31
N GLN A 167 -5.93 7.22 7.01
CA GLN A 167 -6.24 6.75 5.65
C GLN A 167 -6.27 7.86 4.61
N GLU A 168 -6.61 9.09 5.01
CA GLU A 168 -6.58 10.28 4.17
C GLU A 168 -5.15 10.68 3.72
N ASN A 169 -4.15 10.18 4.43
CA ASN A 169 -2.73 10.43 4.15
C ASN A 169 -2.10 9.36 3.23
N VAL A 170 -2.93 8.57 2.54
CA VAL A 170 -2.50 7.53 1.60
C VAL A 170 -2.90 7.88 0.18
N THR A 171 -1.96 7.71 -0.74
CA THR A 171 -2.25 7.63 -2.18
C THR A 171 -1.92 6.23 -2.66
N ALA A 172 -2.90 5.56 -3.26
CA ALA A 172 -2.75 4.18 -3.70
C ALA A 172 -3.23 4.03 -5.15
N LYS A 173 -2.27 3.89 -6.05
CA LYS A 173 -2.45 3.70 -7.49
C LYS A 173 -1.71 2.43 -7.92
N PRO A 174 -2.06 1.77 -9.01
CA PRO A 174 -1.35 0.57 -9.46
C PRO A 174 0.16 0.76 -9.67
N TYR A 175 0.58 1.97 -10.04
CA TYR A 175 1.97 2.33 -10.34
C TYR A 175 2.64 3.15 -9.24
N TYR A 176 1.92 3.53 -8.18
CA TYR A 176 2.43 4.41 -7.14
C TYR A 176 1.69 4.23 -5.82
N PHE A 177 2.44 4.13 -4.74
CA PHE A 177 1.90 4.16 -3.38
C PHE A 177 2.62 5.22 -2.57
N SER A 178 1.88 5.99 -1.78
CA SER A 178 2.49 6.85 -0.76
C SER A 178 1.70 6.85 0.52
N VAL A 179 2.42 7.05 1.63
CA VAL A 179 1.84 7.22 2.95
C VAL A 179 2.64 8.25 3.74
N GLN A 180 1.94 9.12 4.44
CA GLN A 180 2.49 9.99 5.48
C GLN A 180 2.14 9.39 6.83
N PHE A 181 3.16 8.96 7.59
CA PHE A 181 2.94 8.42 8.93
C PHE A 181 2.69 9.54 9.95
N ASN A 182 1.81 9.24 10.93
CA ASN A 182 1.43 10.21 11.96
C ASN A 182 2.62 10.56 12.86
N GLN A 183 2.70 11.82 13.26
CA GLN A 183 3.69 12.27 14.23
C GLN A 183 3.27 11.84 15.64
N SER A 184 4.05 10.98 16.26
CA SER A 184 3.88 10.52 17.63
C SER A 184 5.17 9.89 18.14
N ALA A 185 5.52 10.14 19.40
CA ALA A 185 6.71 9.54 20.01
C ALA A 185 6.67 8.01 20.05
N SER A 186 5.48 7.41 20.07
CA SER A 186 5.28 5.95 20.05
C SER A 186 5.25 5.35 18.65
N ASN A 187 5.20 6.19 17.60
CA ASN A 187 5.17 5.73 16.22
C ASN A 187 6.60 5.47 15.71
N PRO A 188 6.94 4.22 15.28
CA PRO A 188 8.28 3.90 14.80
C PRO A 188 8.70 4.72 13.58
N ALA A 189 7.77 5.12 12.75
CA ALA A 189 7.99 5.96 11.57
C ALA A 189 7.41 7.37 11.73
N SER A 190 7.47 7.94 12.94
CA SER A 190 6.91 9.25 13.27
C SER A 190 7.29 10.33 12.25
N GLY A 191 6.30 10.89 11.55
CA GLY A 191 6.49 11.97 10.59
C GLY A 191 7.19 11.57 9.28
N VAL A 192 7.50 10.30 9.07
CA VAL A 192 8.12 9.81 7.82
C VAL A 192 7.08 9.77 6.71
N ARG A 193 7.47 10.25 5.52
CA ARG A 193 6.74 10.03 4.28
C ARG A 193 7.44 8.95 3.48
N THR A 194 6.71 7.99 3.00
CA THR A 194 7.21 6.92 2.13
C THR A 194 6.45 6.90 0.83
N GLU A 195 7.17 6.87 -0.27
CA GLU A 195 6.65 6.80 -1.64
C GLU A 195 7.30 5.60 -2.34
N LEU A 196 6.55 4.88 -3.15
CA LEU A 196 6.98 3.67 -3.84
C LEU A 196 6.46 3.65 -5.26
N SER A 197 7.32 3.31 -6.21
CA SER A 197 6.96 3.04 -7.60
C SER A 197 7.65 1.78 -8.10
N PRO A 198 6.95 0.89 -8.82
CA PRO A 198 7.48 -0.39 -9.27
C PRO A 198 8.20 -0.28 -10.60
N THR A 199 9.09 -1.23 -10.86
CA THR A 199 9.55 -1.62 -12.20
C THR A 199 9.23 -3.10 -12.43
N ASP A 200 9.67 -3.68 -13.53
CA ASP A 200 9.40 -5.09 -13.82
C ASP A 200 9.97 -6.02 -12.74
N HIS A 201 11.27 -5.93 -12.45
CA HIS A 201 11.95 -6.76 -11.44
C HIS A 201 12.25 -6.03 -10.13
N GLY A 202 11.88 -4.76 -10.03
CA GLY A 202 12.30 -3.94 -8.89
C GLY A 202 11.33 -2.85 -8.50
N MET A 203 11.87 -1.93 -7.71
CA MET A 203 11.19 -0.72 -7.28
C MET A 203 12.15 0.40 -6.96
N ILE A 204 11.62 1.60 -6.97
CA ILE A 204 12.23 2.77 -6.36
C ILE A 204 11.34 3.28 -5.23
N ALA A 205 11.94 3.56 -4.07
CA ALA A 205 11.26 4.18 -2.94
C ALA A 205 11.95 5.49 -2.56
N ARG A 206 11.15 6.51 -2.31
CA ARG A 206 11.60 7.81 -1.79
C ARG A 206 11.08 7.96 -0.37
N ILE A 207 11.99 8.08 0.58
CA ILE A 207 11.69 8.19 1.99
C ILE A 207 12.13 9.59 2.47
N THR A 208 11.17 10.40 2.94
CA THR A 208 11.43 11.72 3.49
C THR A 208 11.30 11.66 5.00
N TYR A 209 12.38 11.93 5.70
CA TYR A 209 12.45 11.98 7.15
C TYR A 209 12.17 13.40 7.66
N PRO A 210 11.50 13.55 8.83
CA PRO A 210 11.23 14.85 9.42
C PRO A 210 12.52 15.49 10.00
N GLU A 211 12.49 16.80 10.19
CA GLU A 211 13.63 17.59 10.72
C GLU A 211 14.14 17.10 12.07
N ASN A 212 13.26 16.59 12.91
CA ASN A 212 13.59 16.11 14.25
C ASN A 212 14.00 14.64 14.30
N ALA A 213 14.21 13.98 13.16
CA ALA A 213 14.63 12.60 13.10
C ALA A 213 16.04 12.42 13.72
N GLN A 214 16.12 11.69 14.84
CA GLN A 214 17.38 11.46 15.55
C GLN A 214 18.11 10.22 15.01
N THR A 215 17.38 9.22 14.57
CA THR A 215 17.96 7.97 14.08
C THR A 215 17.16 7.48 12.87
N PRO A 216 17.26 8.20 11.73
CA PRO A 216 16.60 7.76 10.50
C PRO A 216 17.21 6.43 10.04
N TYR A 217 16.37 5.46 9.72
CA TYR A 217 16.83 4.16 9.24
C TYR A 217 15.85 3.55 8.23
N ILE A 218 16.37 2.60 7.45
CA ILE A 218 15.56 1.62 6.72
C ILE A 218 15.94 0.24 7.22
N ASN A 219 14.96 -0.48 7.74
CA ASN A 219 15.12 -1.87 8.16
C ASN A 219 14.81 -2.80 6.98
N ILE A 220 15.70 -3.75 6.71
CA ILE A 220 15.48 -4.82 5.73
C ILE A 220 15.21 -6.10 6.50
N SER A 221 14.09 -6.77 6.24
CA SER A 221 13.67 -7.97 6.97
C SER A 221 13.23 -9.11 6.06
N ASP A 222 13.16 -10.31 6.62
CA ASP A 222 12.85 -11.56 5.93
C ASP A 222 13.85 -11.90 4.80
N VAL A 223 15.08 -11.49 5.02
CA VAL A 223 16.23 -11.72 4.12
C VAL A 223 17.25 -12.60 4.85
N SER A 224 17.72 -13.65 4.16
CA SER A 224 18.87 -14.46 4.53
C SER A 224 20.13 -13.91 3.84
N ASP A 225 21.26 -14.10 4.48
CA ASP A 225 22.57 -13.63 3.99
C ASP A 225 22.57 -12.13 3.65
N LEU A 226 21.82 -11.34 4.44
CA LEU A 226 21.78 -9.90 4.27
C LEU A 226 23.17 -9.32 4.52
N ALA A 227 23.73 -8.72 3.49
CA ALA A 227 25.01 -8.04 3.55
C ALA A 227 24.86 -6.59 3.07
N PHE A 228 25.41 -5.66 3.85
CA PHE A 228 25.52 -4.25 3.50
C PHE A 228 26.96 -3.92 3.11
N ASP A 229 27.09 -3.15 2.06
CA ASP A 229 28.37 -2.54 1.66
C ASP A 229 28.22 -1.00 1.74
N THR A 230 28.85 -0.42 2.75
CA THR A 230 28.81 1.04 2.99
C THR A 230 29.65 1.82 2.00
N ALA A 231 30.63 1.19 1.34
CA ALA A 231 31.47 1.85 0.34
C ALA A 231 30.73 2.06 -0.99
N THR A 232 29.92 1.09 -1.38
CA THR A 232 29.07 1.16 -2.58
C THR A 232 27.63 1.54 -2.28
N GLN A 233 27.31 1.79 -1.01
CA GLN A 233 25.95 2.11 -0.52
C GLN A 233 24.90 1.07 -0.94
N SER A 234 25.28 -0.21 -0.96
CA SER A 234 24.45 -1.30 -1.46
C SER A 234 24.13 -2.34 -0.40
N PHE A 235 23.16 -3.18 -0.70
CA PHE A 235 22.84 -4.37 0.06
C PHE A 235 22.48 -5.54 -0.87
N THR A 236 22.75 -6.75 -0.39
CA THR A 236 22.41 -8.00 -1.08
C THR A 236 21.83 -9.02 -0.10
N GLY A 237 21.20 -10.04 -0.61
CA GLY A 237 20.66 -11.17 0.15
C GLY A 237 19.71 -11.99 -0.70
N TYR A 238 18.91 -12.82 -0.03
CA TYR A 238 17.79 -13.52 -0.67
C TYR A 238 16.65 -13.73 0.35
N ASN A 239 15.44 -13.99 -0.12
CA ASN A 239 14.27 -14.16 0.73
C ASN A 239 14.46 -15.29 1.76
N LYS A 240 14.16 -15.02 3.03
CA LYS A 240 14.37 -15.96 4.14
C LYS A 240 13.57 -17.26 4.03
N ALA A 241 12.41 -17.20 3.38
CA ALA A 241 11.53 -18.37 3.20
C ALA A 241 11.98 -19.30 2.08
N ALA A 242 13.16 -19.09 1.46
CA ALA A 242 13.68 -19.97 0.43
C ALA A 242 13.83 -21.41 0.96
N SER A 243 13.35 -22.38 0.18
CA SER A 243 13.40 -23.81 0.46
C SER A 243 13.44 -24.59 -0.85
N ASN A 244 13.48 -25.89 -0.79
CA ASN A 244 13.37 -26.73 -2.00
C ASN A 244 12.06 -26.53 -2.79
N GLN A 245 11.02 -26.02 -2.14
CA GLN A 245 9.73 -25.71 -2.75
C GLN A 245 9.57 -24.23 -3.10
N MET A 246 10.40 -23.36 -2.50
CA MET A 246 10.41 -21.92 -2.72
C MET A 246 11.83 -21.51 -3.10
N PRO A 247 12.09 -21.18 -4.36
CA PRO A 247 13.43 -20.83 -4.82
C PRO A 247 13.92 -19.54 -4.13
N LYS A 248 15.23 -19.38 -4.09
CA LYS A 248 15.86 -18.14 -3.65
C LYS A 248 15.50 -17.02 -4.63
N MET A 249 14.84 -15.98 -4.13
CA MET A 249 14.75 -14.71 -4.82
C MET A 249 15.90 -13.84 -4.34
N TYR A 250 16.93 -13.71 -5.15
CA TYR A 250 18.08 -12.87 -4.87
C TYR A 250 17.71 -11.40 -4.96
N ILE A 251 18.35 -10.58 -4.14
CA ILE A 251 18.07 -9.17 -3.97
C ILE A 251 19.37 -8.40 -4.18
N TYR A 252 19.31 -7.34 -4.94
CA TYR A 252 20.33 -6.30 -5.00
C TYR A 252 19.65 -4.94 -4.85
N GLY A 253 20.17 -4.11 -3.93
CA GLY A 253 19.62 -2.77 -3.74
C GLY A 253 20.68 -1.77 -3.34
N THR A 254 20.33 -0.48 -3.44
CA THR A 254 21.18 0.64 -3.08
C THR A 254 20.41 1.72 -2.35
N PHE A 255 21.15 2.57 -1.64
CA PHE A 255 20.70 3.83 -1.08
C PHE A 255 21.50 4.97 -1.71
N ASP A 256 20.91 6.12 -1.93
CA ASP A 256 21.59 7.29 -2.48
C ASP A 256 22.34 8.11 -1.41
N GLN A 257 22.20 7.73 -0.13
CA GLN A 257 22.81 8.38 1.01
C GLN A 257 23.78 7.43 1.73
N ALA A 258 24.84 8.00 2.28
CA ALA A 258 25.76 7.26 3.15
C ALA A 258 25.02 6.78 4.42
N PHE A 259 25.35 5.58 4.87
CA PHE A 259 24.74 4.97 6.05
C PHE A 259 25.75 4.20 6.89
N THR A 260 25.38 3.94 8.13
CA THR A 260 26.03 2.96 9.01
C THR A 260 25.12 1.76 9.21
N VAL A 261 25.70 0.62 9.60
CA VAL A 261 24.94 -0.63 9.76
C VAL A 261 24.65 -0.89 11.23
N ASN A 262 23.38 -1.17 11.54
CA ASN A 262 22.95 -1.64 12.86
C ASN A 262 22.01 -2.84 12.70
N GLY A 263 22.57 -4.05 12.77
CA GLY A 263 21.87 -5.30 12.50
C GLY A 263 21.33 -5.32 11.06
N THR A 264 20.01 -5.36 10.93
CA THR A 264 19.32 -5.36 9.63
C THR A 264 18.95 -3.95 9.14
N ARG A 265 19.51 -2.90 9.76
CA ARG A 265 19.17 -1.51 9.48
C ARG A 265 20.33 -0.78 8.82
N ALA A 266 20.04 -0.10 7.74
CA ALA A 266 20.85 1.01 7.23
C ALA A 266 20.42 2.27 7.98
N VAL A 267 21.31 2.89 8.73
CA VAL A 267 21.07 4.07 9.58
C VAL A 267 21.72 5.28 8.94
N PHE A 268 20.94 6.31 8.69
CA PHE A 268 21.34 7.54 7.99
C PHE A 268 21.68 8.69 8.96
N GLY A 269 22.13 9.81 8.43
CA GLY A 269 22.39 11.01 9.20
C GLY A 269 21.12 11.57 9.87
N GLN A 270 21.29 12.41 10.88
CA GLN A 270 20.19 13.03 11.60
C GLN A 270 19.55 14.18 10.79
N GLY A 271 18.32 14.53 11.16
CA GLY A 271 17.60 15.68 10.64
C GLY A 271 16.78 15.38 9.39
N GLN A 272 16.24 16.42 8.80
CA GLN A 272 15.46 16.33 7.58
C GLN A 272 16.34 15.89 6.42
N GLN A 273 15.96 14.79 5.82
CA GLN A 273 16.63 14.28 4.63
C GLN A 273 15.70 13.41 3.80
N THR A 274 16.02 13.29 2.54
CA THR A 274 15.39 12.33 1.65
C THR A 274 16.39 11.23 1.31
N VAL A 275 15.97 9.99 1.46
CA VAL A 275 16.72 8.80 1.08
C VAL A 275 15.97 8.10 -0.04
N VAL A 276 16.65 7.84 -1.13
CA VAL A 276 16.13 7.03 -2.23
C VAL A 276 16.72 5.63 -2.15
N MET A 277 15.86 4.67 -1.94
CA MET A 277 16.18 3.24 -1.99
C MET A 277 15.74 2.68 -3.34
N ARG A 278 16.62 1.91 -3.96
CA ARG A 278 16.31 1.14 -5.16
C ARG A 278 16.62 -0.32 -4.89
N ALA A 279 15.77 -1.22 -5.36
CA ALA A 279 16.03 -2.65 -5.23
C ALA A 279 15.45 -3.42 -6.41
N ALA A 280 16.17 -4.42 -6.88
CA ALA A 280 15.70 -5.37 -7.89
C ALA A 280 16.00 -6.80 -7.46
N THR A 281 15.32 -7.74 -8.07
CA THR A 281 15.34 -9.15 -7.69
C THR A 281 15.56 -10.07 -8.88
N SER A 282 15.91 -11.32 -8.60
CA SER A 282 16.01 -12.38 -9.59
C SER A 282 15.93 -13.76 -8.94
N PHE A 283 15.31 -14.73 -9.59
CA PHE A 283 15.41 -16.15 -9.21
C PHE A 283 16.66 -16.84 -9.75
N ILE A 284 17.44 -16.17 -10.57
CA ILE A 284 18.62 -16.77 -11.24
C ILE A 284 19.85 -16.65 -10.34
N SER A 285 20.23 -15.42 -9.99
CA SER A 285 21.41 -15.14 -9.14
C SER A 285 21.43 -13.69 -8.64
N ALA A 286 22.35 -13.41 -7.72
CA ALA A 286 22.60 -12.04 -7.25
C ALA A 286 23.14 -11.12 -8.36
N GLU A 287 23.96 -11.67 -9.27
CA GLU A 287 24.47 -10.94 -10.43
C GLU A 287 23.33 -10.58 -11.40
N GLN A 288 22.34 -11.49 -11.57
CA GLN A 288 21.19 -11.17 -12.40
C GLN A 288 20.29 -10.13 -11.74
N ALA A 289 20.11 -10.18 -10.42
CA ALA A 289 19.39 -9.12 -9.69
C ALA A 289 20.06 -7.75 -9.88
N LYS A 290 21.38 -7.71 -9.85
CA LYS A 290 22.16 -6.49 -10.12
C LYS A 290 22.00 -6.01 -11.58
N LYS A 291 22.00 -6.91 -12.54
CA LYS A 291 21.74 -6.55 -13.96
C LYS A 291 20.33 -5.98 -14.15
N ASN A 292 19.32 -6.57 -13.54
CA ASN A 292 17.95 -6.05 -13.57
C ASN A 292 17.89 -4.64 -12.97
N PHE A 293 18.58 -4.43 -11.85
CA PHE A 293 18.73 -3.13 -11.22
C PHE A 293 19.34 -2.08 -12.17
N GLU A 294 20.47 -2.41 -12.82
CA GLU A 294 21.18 -1.52 -13.74
C GLU A 294 20.34 -1.15 -14.96
N LEU A 295 19.50 -2.07 -15.44
CA LEU A 295 18.63 -1.86 -16.58
C LEU A 295 17.40 -1.00 -16.26
N GLU A 296 16.81 -1.20 -15.09
CA GLU A 296 15.48 -0.68 -14.80
C GLU A 296 15.47 0.53 -13.85
N LEU A 297 16.51 0.71 -13.03
CA LEU A 297 16.52 1.63 -11.91
C LEU A 297 17.61 2.71 -12.01
N SER A 298 18.05 3.03 -13.21
CA SER A 298 19.05 4.08 -13.45
C SER A 298 18.49 5.51 -13.36
N GLY A 299 17.15 5.66 -13.43
CA GLY A 299 16.47 6.95 -13.42
C GLY A 299 16.24 7.50 -12.00
N GLU A 300 15.90 8.79 -11.95
CA GLU A 300 15.41 9.42 -10.73
C GLU A 300 13.97 8.96 -10.40
N PHE A 301 13.53 9.15 -9.16
CA PHE A 301 12.24 8.68 -8.67
C PHE A 301 11.06 9.07 -9.59
N ASP A 302 10.99 10.34 -9.96
CA ASP A 302 9.86 10.84 -10.76
C ASP A 302 9.91 10.36 -12.22
N ALA A 303 11.09 10.03 -12.74
CA ALA A 303 11.25 9.41 -14.06
C ALA A 303 10.83 7.93 -14.07
N VAL A 304 11.09 7.19 -12.99
CA VAL A 304 10.64 5.79 -12.86
C VAL A 304 9.13 5.70 -12.61
N LYS A 305 8.57 6.68 -11.90
CA LYS A 305 7.14 6.76 -11.61
C LYS A 305 6.31 7.10 -12.86
N ALA A 306 6.84 7.87 -13.80
CA ALA A 306 6.13 8.33 -15.00
C ALA A 306 5.83 7.19 -15.98
#